data_44bf836a7c300bd78cae13cb820754fe
#
_entry.id   44bf836a7c300bd78cae13cb820754fe
#
_cell.length_a   1.000
_cell.length_b   1.000
_cell.length_c   1.000
_cell.angle_alpha   90.00
_cell.angle_beta   90.00
_cell.angle_gamma   90.00
#
_symmetry.space_group_name_H-M   'P 1'
#
loop_
_entity.id
_entity.type
_entity.pdbx_description
1 polymer ?
#
loop_
_entity_poly.entity_id
_entity_poly.type
_entity_poly.pdbx_seq_one_letter_code
_entity_poly.pdbx_strand_id
1 'polypeptide(L)'
;MANKPDGPQKILIRLAVLALAATTALLFGSSAFGQNSAKPTEANGISTITLQTDGQPPPAGAGRLSLTEEERAWLRSHSVIRVTHDPAWAPIEFTDPKDNPSGLAESYLQLVEERLGITFERVPDLSWQEGMARLQRRDLDMTSCLSKTPERGKFLSFTQPYLNIPIVILAREAITYIGDMRELSGHKVAVVDGYALVEWLSRDFPDIHLVKVQTVEEGLHSLRRGDVSCFIDSLLVISHYLAKLRANDLKIAGISPYEYALSMAVRKDWPILAGILQKAIDSISPEERTAIYRQWVPNLYEPDFDYRLFWRVLAVFVAALVG
;
A
#
# COMPACT_ATOMS: atom_id res chain seq x y z
N MET A 1 -32.80 59.96 33.65
CA MET A 1 -31.87 59.63 32.53
C MET A 1 -32.48 58.49 31.74
N ALA A 2 -33.09 58.81 30.62
CA ALA A 2 -33.83 57.84 29.81
C ALA A 2 -32.86 57.10 28.88
N ASN A 3 -32.99 55.79 28.92
CA ASN A 3 -32.21 54.87 28.12
C ASN A 3 -32.61 55.02 26.63
N LYS A 4 -31.67 55.40 25.77
CA LYS A 4 -31.88 55.59 24.35
C LYS A 4 -32.08 54.22 23.69
N PRO A 5 -33.11 53.99 22.87
CA PRO A 5 -33.33 52.69 22.25
C PRO A 5 -32.23 52.37 21.25
N ASP A 6 -31.79 51.09 21.28
CA ASP A 6 -30.81 50.58 20.34
C ASP A 6 -31.30 50.70 18.90
N GLY A 7 -30.46 51.31 18.05
CA GLY A 7 -30.79 51.54 16.64
C GLY A 7 -30.92 50.22 15.86
N PRO A 8 -31.65 50.23 14.72
CA PRO A 8 -31.99 49.03 13.96
C PRO A 8 -30.78 48.20 13.52
N GLN A 9 -29.60 48.81 13.40
CA GLN A 9 -28.35 48.10 13.07
C GLN A 9 -27.88 47.15 14.18
N LYS A 10 -28.01 47.53 15.47
CA LYS A 10 -27.60 46.67 16.59
C LYS A 10 -28.55 45.48 16.78
N ILE A 11 -29.81 45.62 16.40
CA ILE A 11 -30.79 44.53 16.42
C ILE A 11 -30.49 43.53 15.32
N LEU A 12 -30.11 43.98 14.11
CA LEU A 12 -29.72 43.11 13.01
C LEU A 12 -28.45 42.32 13.30
N ILE A 13 -27.45 42.91 13.95
CA ILE A 13 -26.20 42.26 14.35
C ILE A 13 -26.47 41.17 15.41
N ARG A 14 -27.33 41.46 16.41
CA ARG A 14 -27.72 40.47 17.42
C ARG A 14 -28.52 39.32 16.83
N LEU A 15 -29.37 39.54 15.86
CA LEU A 15 -30.10 38.50 15.14
C LEU A 15 -29.18 37.63 14.26
N ALA A 16 -28.18 38.22 13.60
CA ALA A 16 -27.20 37.53 12.81
C ALA A 16 -26.27 36.62 13.68
N VAL A 17 -25.86 37.12 14.86
CA VAL A 17 -25.05 36.35 15.81
C VAL A 17 -25.86 35.19 16.42
N LEU A 18 -27.15 35.40 16.71
CA LEU A 18 -28.05 34.34 17.18
C LEU A 18 -28.33 33.27 16.10
N ALA A 19 -28.48 33.66 14.85
CA ALA A 19 -28.67 32.77 13.73
C ALA A 19 -27.41 31.91 13.48
N LEU A 20 -26.21 32.49 13.62
CA LEU A 20 -24.94 31.76 13.47
C LEU A 20 -24.69 30.80 14.63
N ALA A 21 -25.09 31.17 15.86
CA ALA A 21 -25.02 30.27 17.02
C ALA A 21 -26.01 29.09 16.92
N ALA A 22 -27.20 29.33 16.34
CA ALA A 22 -28.19 28.29 16.10
C ALA A 22 -27.77 27.32 15.00
N THR A 23 -27.09 27.75 13.95
CA THR A 23 -26.56 26.88 12.89
C THR A 23 -25.37 26.08 13.36
N THR A 24 -24.50 26.60 14.22
CA THR A 24 -23.40 25.83 14.82
C THR A 24 -23.93 24.79 15.82
N ALA A 25 -24.99 25.08 16.60
CA ALA A 25 -25.60 24.10 17.49
C ALA A 25 -26.31 22.97 16.73
N LEU A 26 -26.85 23.23 15.53
CA LEU A 26 -27.44 22.23 14.65
C LEU A 26 -26.39 21.31 13.97
N LEU A 27 -25.17 21.80 13.80
CA LEU A 27 -24.06 21.03 13.21
C LEU A 27 -23.29 20.17 14.24
N PHE A 28 -23.37 20.49 15.53
CA PHE A 28 -22.66 19.79 16.60
C PHE A 28 -23.55 19.10 17.65
N GLY A 29 -24.85 19.17 17.52
CA GLY A 29 -25.81 18.66 18.49
C GLY A 29 -26.65 17.49 18.00
N SER A 30 -26.01 16.35 17.62
CA SER A 30 -26.75 15.08 17.48
C SER A 30 -25.79 13.90 17.60
N SER A 31 -25.43 13.61 18.81
CA SER A 31 -24.82 12.31 19.17
C SER A 31 -25.36 11.89 20.52
N ALA A 32 -26.63 11.44 20.57
CA ALA A 32 -27.12 10.46 21.55
C ALA A 32 -28.58 10.12 21.22
N PHE A 33 -28.82 8.84 21.24
CA PHE A 33 -30.09 8.10 21.31
C PHE A 33 -30.68 7.51 20.02
N GLY A 34 -30.75 6.16 20.06
CA GLY A 34 -31.83 5.41 19.41
C GLY A 34 -31.40 4.30 18.46
N GLN A 35 -31.19 3.10 18.98
CA GLN A 35 -31.29 1.87 18.17
C GLN A 35 -32.67 1.84 17.50
N ASN A 36 -32.71 1.72 16.19
CA ASN A 36 -33.67 0.87 15.51
C ASN A 36 -33.26 0.57 14.06
N SER A 37 -33.43 -0.70 13.73
CA SER A 37 -33.15 -1.34 12.49
C SER A 37 -33.95 -0.80 11.29
N ALA A 38 -33.30 -0.30 10.24
CA ALA A 38 -33.80 -0.32 8.88
C ALA A 38 -32.63 -0.35 7.90
N LYS A 39 -32.62 -1.31 6.97
CA LYS A 39 -31.67 -1.43 5.88
C LYS A 39 -31.66 -0.13 5.05
N PRO A 40 -30.50 0.44 4.72
CA PRO A 40 -30.41 1.42 3.64
C PRO A 40 -30.19 0.70 2.33
N THR A 41 -30.97 1.09 1.35
CA THR A 41 -30.85 0.84 -0.08
C THR A 41 -29.55 1.45 -0.60
N GLU A 42 -28.85 0.71 -1.42
CA GLU A 42 -27.62 1.10 -2.10
C GLU A 42 -27.78 2.37 -2.93
N ALA A 43 -26.95 3.36 -2.69
CA ALA A 43 -26.64 4.39 -3.67
C ALA A 43 -25.21 4.91 -3.46
N ASN A 44 -24.38 4.70 -4.47
CA ASN A 44 -23.08 5.32 -4.75
C ASN A 44 -21.97 5.19 -3.69
N GLY A 45 -21.26 4.08 -3.81
CA GLY A 45 -20.09 3.76 -3.04
C GLY A 45 -18.85 4.51 -3.49
N ILE A 46 -18.38 5.44 -2.66
CA ILE A 46 -16.97 5.58 -2.41
C ILE A 46 -16.78 4.93 -1.02
N SER A 47 -16.63 3.62 -1.03
CA SER A 47 -16.20 2.91 0.16
C SER A 47 -14.80 3.39 0.51
N THR A 48 -14.66 3.97 1.66
CA THR A 48 -13.35 4.16 2.32
C THR A 48 -12.62 2.83 2.21
N ILE A 49 -11.57 2.76 1.40
CA ILE A 49 -10.69 1.58 1.33
C ILE A 49 -9.98 1.54 2.67
N THR A 50 -10.59 0.88 3.62
CA THR A 50 -9.90 0.44 4.83
C THR A 50 -9.02 -0.70 4.35
N LEU A 51 -7.72 -0.48 4.29
CA LEU A 51 -6.76 -1.57 4.14
C LEU A 51 -6.95 -2.46 5.38
N GLN A 52 -7.84 -3.44 5.24
CA GLN A 52 -8.00 -4.46 6.25
C GLN A 52 -6.71 -5.25 6.29
N THR A 53 -5.96 -5.08 7.34
CA THR A 53 -4.96 -6.05 7.79
C THR A 53 -5.69 -7.23 8.40
N ASP A 54 -6.53 -7.90 7.60
CA ASP A 54 -7.17 -9.16 7.99
C ASP A 54 -6.19 -10.33 7.82
N GLY A 55 -5.03 -10.19 8.48
CA GLY A 55 -4.44 -11.34 9.12
C GLY A 55 -5.08 -11.42 10.49
N GLN A 56 -5.50 -12.60 10.89
CA GLN A 56 -5.88 -12.98 12.22
C GLN A 56 -5.07 -12.16 13.24
N PRO A 57 -5.69 -11.50 14.26
CA PRO A 57 -4.94 -10.69 15.20
C PRO A 57 -3.78 -11.54 15.73
N PRO A 58 -2.53 -11.01 15.73
CA PRO A 58 -1.42 -11.76 16.29
C PRO A 58 -1.80 -12.14 17.71
N PRO A 59 -1.45 -13.34 18.17
CA PRO A 59 -1.75 -13.75 19.54
C PRO A 59 -1.22 -12.65 20.46
N ALA A 60 -2.07 -12.17 21.35
CA ALA A 60 -1.83 -11.04 22.23
C ALA A 60 -0.49 -11.21 22.96
N GLY A 61 0.46 -10.38 22.60
CA GLY A 61 1.80 -10.33 23.14
C GLY A 61 2.80 -10.10 22.02
N ALA A 62 3.38 -8.89 21.92
CA ALA A 62 4.64 -8.67 21.23
C ALA A 62 5.66 -9.63 21.86
N GLY A 63 5.70 -10.86 21.35
CA GLY A 63 6.37 -11.98 21.97
C GLY A 63 7.87 -11.82 21.76
N ARG A 64 8.59 -11.89 22.84
CA ARG A 64 10.05 -12.05 22.82
C ARG A 64 10.38 -13.19 21.88
N LEU A 65 11.14 -12.91 20.81
CA LEU A 65 11.53 -13.92 19.82
C LEU A 65 12.13 -15.15 20.55
N SER A 66 11.52 -16.31 20.39
CA SER A 66 11.96 -17.54 21.02
C SER A 66 12.36 -18.57 19.96
N LEU A 67 13.66 -18.66 19.71
CA LEU A 67 14.24 -19.70 18.84
C LEU A 67 14.55 -20.94 19.65
N THR A 68 14.32 -22.11 19.06
CA THR A 68 14.79 -23.40 19.60
C THR A 68 16.31 -23.51 19.51
N GLU A 69 16.90 -24.48 20.21
CA GLU A 69 18.35 -24.69 20.09
C GLU A 69 18.74 -25.21 18.69
N GLU A 70 17.87 -25.98 18.06
CA GLU A 70 18.05 -26.40 16.67
C GLU A 70 18.08 -25.22 15.69
N GLU A 71 17.17 -24.26 15.83
CA GLU A 71 17.13 -23.04 15.01
C GLU A 71 18.36 -22.16 15.23
N ARG A 72 18.81 -22.00 16.48
CA ARG A 72 20.06 -21.29 16.78
C ARG A 72 21.28 -22.01 16.20
N ALA A 73 21.34 -23.32 16.31
CA ALA A 73 22.42 -24.11 15.73
C ALA A 73 22.43 -24.00 14.20
N TRP A 74 21.25 -24.00 13.57
CA TRP A 74 21.10 -23.79 12.14
C TRP A 74 21.64 -22.43 11.71
N LEU A 75 21.26 -21.34 12.37
CA LEU A 75 21.78 -19.99 12.09
C LEU A 75 23.30 -19.91 12.25
N ARG A 76 23.87 -20.54 13.29
CA ARG A 76 25.33 -20.57 13.47
C ARG A 76 26.06 -21.31 12.34
N SER A 77 25.44 -22.33 11.75
CA SER A 77 26.03 -23.10 10.66
C SER A 77 25.80 -22.46 9.27
N HIS A 78 24.91 -21.48 9.16
CA HIS A 78 24.58 -20.77 7.94
C HIS A 78 24.83 -19.25 8.14
N SER A 79 26.10 -18.89 8.31
CA SER A 79 26.52 -17.52 8.61
C SER A 79 26.30 -16.53 7.46
N VAL A 80 26.12 -17.02 6.23
CA VAL A 80 25.84 -16.24 5.05
C VAL A 80 24.51 -16.70 4.45
N ILE A 81 23.57 -15.78 4.36
CA ILE A 81 22.26 -15.98 3.71
C ILE A 81 22.10 -14.87 2.69
N ARG A 82 22.10 -15.24 1.41
CA ARG A 82 22.07 -14.31 0.27
C ARG A 82 20.63 -13.96 -0.10
N VAL A 83 20.35 -12.66 -0.13
CA VAL A 83 19.02 -12.11 -0.40
C VAL A 83 19.03 -11.37 -1.73
N THR A 84 18.02 -11.62 -2.55
CA THR A 84 17.68 -10.77 -3.71
C THR A 84 16.45 -9.93 -3.42
N HIS A 85 16.32 -8.81 -4.12
CA HIS A 85 15.19 -7.90 -4.08
C HIS A 85 14.83 -7.45 -5.51
N ASP A 86 13.64 -6.88 -5.70
CA ASP A 86 13.29 -6.21 -6.94
C ASP A 86 13.87 -4.78 -6.93
N PRO A 87 14.79 -4.42 -7.84
CA PRO A 87 15.39 -3.09 -7.85
C PRO A 87 14.46 -1.98 -8.36
N ALA A 88 13.28 -2.32 -8.91
CA ALA A 88 12.43 -1.38 -9.67
C ALA A 88 10.95 -1.38 -9.26
N TRP A 89 10.63 -1.84 -8.05
CA TRP A 89 9.24 -1.94 -7.54
C TRP A 89 8.97 -0.98 -6.38
N ALA A 90 9.35 0.30 -6.54
CA ALA A 90 9.13 1.33 -5.54
C ALA A 90 7.62 1.58 -5.27
N PRO A 91 7.20 1.81 -4.02
CA PRO A 91 7.97 1.96 -2.79
C PRO A 91 8.11 0.66 -1.99
N ILE A 92 7.76 -0.51 -2.56
CA ILE A 92 7.77 -1.81 -1.87
C ILE A 92 9.19 -2.34 -1.75
N GLU A 93 9.85 -2.52 -2.87
CA GLU A 93 11.26 -2.90 -3.00
C GLU A 93 11.90 -2.12 -4.14
N PHE A 94 13.06 -1.52 -3.92
CA PHE A 94 13.79 -0.84 -4.99
C PHE A 94 15.24 -0.58 -4.57
N THR A 95 16.07 -0.21 -5.54
CA THR A 95 17.41 0.30 -5.28
C THR A 95 17.37 1.83 -5.25
N ASP A 96 17.89 2.42 -4.18
CA ASP A 96 17.92 3.88 -4.01
C ASP A 96 19.02 4.52 -4.91
N PRO A 97 19.05 5.86 -5.04
CA PRO A 97 20.08 6.53 -5.84
C PRO A 97 21.52 6.38 -5.33
N LYS A 98 21.74 5.71 -4.20
CA LYS A 98 23.05 5.40 -3.63
C LYS A 98 23.38 3.91 -3.74
N ASP A 99 22.65 3.21 -4.59
CA ASP A 99 22.76 1.76 -4.82
C ASP A 99 22.46 0.89 -3.58
N ASN A 100 21.64 1.37 -2.64
CA ASN A 100 21.20 0.56 -1.51
C ASN A 100 19.80 0.00 -1.72
N PRO A 101 19.55 -1.27 -1.32
CA PRO A 101 18.20 -1.80 -1.20
C PRO A 101 17.36 -0.95 -0.26
N SER A 102 16.16 -0.61 -0.69
CA SER A 102 15.26 0.29 -0.01
C SER A 102 13.81 -0.13 -0.21
N GLY A 103 12.93 0.39 0.62
CA GLY A 103 11.51 0.15 0.49
C GLY A 103 10.89 -0.47 1.73
N LEU A 104 9.58 -0.66 1.63
CA LEU A 104 8.77 -1.19 2.71
C LEU A 104 9.25 -2.59 3.12
N ALA A 105 9.54 -3.47 2.14
CA ALA A 105 10.01 -4.82 2.40
C ALA A 105 11.41 -4.85 3.02
N GLU A 106 12.32 -3.95 2.61
CA GLU A 106 13.64 -3.81 3.22
C GLU A 106 13.54 -3.39 4.70
N SER A 107 12.60 -2.48 5.04
CA SER A 107 12.37 -2.10 6.44
C SER A 107 11.91 -3.28 7.31
N TYR A 108 11.08 -4.18 6.76
CA TYR A 108 10.74 -5.43 7.46
C TYR A 108 11.94 -6.36 7.58
N LEU A 109 12.75 -6.47 6.54
CA LEU A 109 13.95 -7.32 6.55
C LEU A 109 14.95 -6.85 7.62
N GLN A 110 15.16 -5.53 7.74
CA GLN A 110 16.02 -4.94 8.76
C GLN A 110 15.52 -5.23 10.19
N LEU A 111 14.21 -5.13 10.44
CA LEU A 111 13.66 -5.52 11.75
C LEU A 111 13.85 -7.02 12.03
N VAL A 112 13.74 -7.86 11.01
CA VAL A 112 14.01 -9.30 11.15
C VAL A 112 15.48 -9.54 11.50
N GLU A 113 16.42 -8.83 10.86
CA GLU A 113 17.85 -8.88 11.21
C GLU A 113 18.10 -8.49 12.67
N GLU A 114 17.50 -7.38 13.12
CA GLU A 114 17.60 -6.94 14.51
C GLU A 114 17.08 -7.98 15.50
N ARG A 115 15.93 -8.59 15.20
CA ARG A 115 15.32 -9.63 16.04
C ARG A 115 16.18 -10.88 16.13
N LEU A 116 16.80 -11.28 15.02
CA LEU A 116 17.61 -12.50 14.92
C LEU A 116 19.07 -12.28 15.36
N GLY A 117 19.54 -11.03 15.38
CA GLY A 117 20.94 -10.70 15.62
C GLY A 117 21.87 -11.19 14.51
N ILE A 118 21.40 -11.19 13.26
CA ILE A 118 22.16 -11.60 12.07
C ILE A 118 22.08 -10.49 11.01
N THR A 119 22.91 -10.62 9.97
CA THR A 119 22.85 -9.76 8.78
C THR A 119 22.74 -10.62 7.54
N PHE A 120 21.79 -10.30 6.67
CA PHE A 120 21.68 -10.94 5.37
C PHE A 120 22.60 -10.27 4.35
N GLU A 121 23.17 -11.05 3.45
CA GLU A 121 23.99 -10.55 2.33
C GLU A 121 23.06 -10.13 1.18
N ARG A 122 22.92 -8.82 0.93
CA ARG A 122 22.19 -8.30 -0.23
C ARG A 122 23.06 -8.47 -1.47
N VAL A 123 22.53 -9.16 -2.48
CA VAL A 123 23.23 -9.35 -3.75
C VAL A 123 22.84 -8.23 -4.71
N PRO A 124 23.76 -7.31 -5.06
CA PRO A 124 23.46 -6.15 -5.88
C PRO A 124 23.32 -6.49 -7.36
N ASP A 125 22.90 -5.51 -8.15
CA ASP A 125 22.96 -5.46 -9.62
C ASP A 125 22.21 -6.60 -10.33
N LEU A 126 21.15 -7.11 -9.73
CA LEU A 126 20.27 -8.10 -10.33
C LEU A 126 18.98 -7.46 -10.82
N SER A 127 18.56 -7.78 -12.04
CA SER A 127 17.17 -7.58 -12.42
C SER A 127 16.27 -8.54 -11.66
N TRP A 128 14.98 -8.21 -11.55
CA TRP A 128 13.99 -9.13 -10.97
C TRP A 128 14.03 -10.53 -11.58
N GLN A 129 14.10 -10.60 -12.91
CA GLN A 129 14.12 -11.86 -13.66
C GLN A 129 15.36 -12.71 -13.34
N GLU A 130 16.53 -12.05 -13.26
CA GLU A 130 17.78 -12.74 -12.91
C GLU A 130 17.76 -13.21 -11.44
N GLY A 131 17.26 -12.37 -10.52
CA GLY A 131 17.08 -12.72 -9.11
C GLY A 131 16.22 -13.99 -8.96
N MET A 132 15.06 -14.04 -9.63
CA MET A 132 14.18 -15.20 -9.62
C MET A 132 14.82 -16.44 -10.26
N ALA A 133 15.57 -16.29 -11.36
CA ALA A 133 16.28 -17.38 -11.97
C ALA A 133 17.37 -17.95 -11.05
N ARG A 134 18.11 -17.09 -10.33
CA ARG A 134 19.13 -17.52 -9.36
C ARG A 134 18.52 -18.22 -8.13
N LEU A 135 17.36 -17.73 -7.62
CA LEU A 135 16.62 -18.43 -6.56
C LEU A 135 16.21 -19.84 -7.01
N GLN A 136 15.72 -19.98 -8.23
CA GLN A 136 15.33 -21.28 -8.77
C GLN A 136 16.52 -22.26 -8.90
N ARG A 137 17.71 -21.75 -9.27
CA ARG A 137 18.95 -22.54 -9.34
C ARG A 137 19.63 -22.73 -8.00
N ARG A 138 19.13 -22.09 -6.92
CA ARG A 138 19.71 -22.07 -5.56
C ARG A 138 21.06 -21.34 -5.47
N ASP A 139 21.32 -20.43 -6.39
CA ASP A 139 22.48 -19.52 -6.35
C ASP A 139 22.25 -18.38 -5.36
N LEU A 140 20.98 -18.15 -4.98
CA LEU A 140 20.53 -17.27 -3.92
C LEU A 140 19.69 -18.06 -2.93
N ASP A 141 19.55 -17.54 -1.71
CA ASP A 141 18.97 -18.29 -0.61
C ASP A 141 17.55 -17.84 -0.28
N MET A 142 17.23 -16.55 -0.45
CA MET A 142 15.90 -16.02 -0.17
C MET A 142 15.60 -14.70 -0.90
N THR A 143 14.35 -14.28 -0.84
CA THR A 143 13.87 -12.94 -1.12
C THR A 143 12.99 -12.43 0.03
N SER A 144 13.03 -11.13 0.29
CA SER A 144 12.27 -10.49 1.35
C SER A 144 10.78 -10.38 1.03
N CYS A 145 10.40 -10.32 -0.26
CA CYS A 145 9.07 -9.91 -0.66
C CYS A 145 8.59 -10.67 -1.90
N LEU A 146 7.69 -11.64 -1.70
CA LEU A 146 7.21 -12.47 -2.81
C LEU A 146 5.80 -13.00 -2.57
N SER A 147 4.92 -12.88 -3.58
CA SER A 147 3.65 -13.60 -3.58
C SER A 147 3.85 -15.07 -3.91
N LYS A 148 3.21 -15.93 -3.12
CA LYS A 148 3.21 -17.36 -3.35
C LYS A 148 2.36 -17.71 -4.57
N THR A 149 2.92 -18.51 -5.49
CA THR A 149 2.18 -19.15 -6.57
C THR A 149 2.45 -20.66 -6.59
N PRO A 150 1.62 -21.47 -7.27
CA PRO A 150 1.90 -22.91 -7.44
C PRO A 150 3.27 -23.18 -8.01
N GLU A 151 3.70 -22.44 -9.04
CA GLU A 151 5.00 -22.63 -9.68
C GLU A 151 6.15 -22.30 -8.72
N ARG A 152 6.08 -21.18 -8.01
CA ARG A 152 7.11 -20.77 -7.03
C ARG A 152 7.19 -21.74 -5.85
N GLY A 153 6.05 -22.31 -5.42
CA GLY A 153 5.99 -23.34 -4.37
C GLY A 153 6.71 -24.65 -4.70
N LYS A 154 7.10 -24.85 -5.97
CA LYS A 154 7.91 -26.02 -6.36
C LYS A 154 9.35 -25.93 -5.85
N PHE A 155 9.92 -24.72 -5.77
CA PHE A 155 11.32 -24.48 -5.40
C PHE A 155 11.53 -23.57 -4.19
N LEU A 156 10.48 -22.91 -3.67
CA LEU A 156 10.53 -22.04 -2.50
C LEU A 156 9.60 -22.52 -1.38
N SER A 157 9.98 -22.24 -0.15
CA SER A 157 9.17 -22.26 1.07
C SER A 157 8.86 -20.82 1.49
N PHE A 158 7.65 -20.56 1.99
CA PHE A 158 7.15 -19.22 2.28
C PHE A 158 6.80 -19.07 3.75
N THR A 159 7.00 -17.89 4.30
CA THR A 159 6.32 -17.46 5.53
C THR A 159 4.85 -17.22 5.26
N GLN A 160 4.05 -16.97 6.33
CA GLN A 160 2.75 -16.34 6.14
C GLN A 160 2.93 -14.93 5.56
N PRO A 161 1.98 -14.43 4.79
CA PRO A 161 2.03 -13.07 4.29
C PRO A 161 2.11 -12.06 5.44
N TYR A 162 3.03 -11.10 5.32
CA TYR A 162 3.17 -10.02 6.28
C TYR A 162 2.64 -8.68 5.74
N LEU A 163 2.31 -8.63 4.45
CA LEU A 163 1.79 -7.47 3.76
C LEU A 163 0.80 -7.89 2.66
N ASN A 164 -0.39 -7.28 2.66
CA ASN A 164 -1.40 -7.47 1.62
C ASN A 164 -1.63 -6.14 0.90
N ILE A 165 -1.57 -6.14 -0.43
CA ILE A 165 -1.68 -4.93 -1.24
C ILE A 165 -2.67 -5.17 -2.37
N PRO A 166 -3.76 -4.38 -2.46
CA PRO A 166 -4.70 -4.46 -3.57
C PRO A 166 -4.00 -4.19 -4.92
N ILE A 167 -4.46 -4.86 -5.96
CA ILE A 167 -3.99 -4.68 -7.31
C ILE A 167 -5.03 -3.88 -8.09
N VAL A 168 -4.57 -2.86 -8.81
CA VAL A 168 -5.41 -1.91 -9.53
C VAL A 168 -5.08 -1.87 -11.03
N ILE A 169 -6.04 -1.41 -11.80
CA ILE A 169 -5.94 -1.23 -13.25
C ILE A 169 -5.69 0.25 -13.51
N LEU A 170 -4.53 0.56 -14.07
CA LEU A 170 -4.16 1.91 -14.50
C LEU A 170 -4.47 2.07 -15.99
N ALA A 171 -5.10 3.16 -16.36
CA ALA A 171 -5.42 3.49 -17.74
C ALA A 171 -5.20 4.99 -18.03
N ARG A 172 -5.23 5.37 -19.31
CA ARG A 172 -5.25 6.77 -19.71
C ARG A 172 -6.56 7.42 -19.26
N GLU A 173 -6.52 8.73 -18.98
CA GLU A 173 -7.63 9.51 -18.45
C GLU A 173 -8.93 9.36 -19.26
N ALA A 174 -8.82 9.21 -20.59
CA ALA A 174 -9.96 9.04 -21.50
C ALA A 174 -10.70 7.70 -21.36
N ILE A 175 -10.11 6.70 -20.70
CA ILE A 175 -10.75 5.38 -20.53
C ILE A 175 -11.80 5.45 -19.42
N THR A 176 -12.97 4.89 -19.66
CA THR A 176 -14.03 4.76 -18.65
C THR A 176 -13.61 3.83 -17.52
N TYR A 177 -14.35 3.84 -16.41
CA TYR A 177 -14.13 2.91 -15.30
C TYR A 177 -14.33 1.45 -15.77
N ILE A 178 -13.40 0.58 -15.39
CA ILE A 178 -13.39 -0.86 -15.70
C ILE A 178 -13.89 -1.59 -14.45
N GLY A 179 -15.13 -2.06 -14.51
CA GLY A 179 -15.78 -2.72 -13.37
C GLY A 179 -15.44 -4.20 -13.24
N ASP A 180 -15.04 -4.85 -14.35
CA ASP A 180 -14.75 -6.28 -14.40
C ASP A 180 -13.54 -6.55 -15.32
N MET A 181 -12.67 -7.47 -14.89
CA MET A 181 -11.50 -7.88 -15.69
C MET A 181 -11.87 -8.45 -17.07
N ARG A 182 -13.06 -9.00 -17.24
CA ARG A 182 -13.56 -9.51 -18.52
C ARG A 182 -13.76 -8.41 -19.58
N GLU A 183 -13.91 -7.16 -19.16
CA GLU A 183 -13.96 -6.01 -20.07
C GLU A 183 -12.62 -5.78 -20.79
N LEU A 184 -11.54 -6.37 -20.29
CA LEU A 184 -10.21 -6.32 -20.89
C LEU A 184 -9.97 -7.46 -21.93
N SER A 185 -10.97 -8.32 -22.18
CA SER A 185 -10.87 -9.36 -23.20
C SER A 185 -10.54 -8.75 -24.56
N GLY A 186 -9.54 -9.31 -25.26
CA GLY A 186 -9.04 -8.80 -26.53
C GLY A 186 -8.17 -7.54 -26.43
N HIS A 187 -8.03 -6.93 -25.24
CA HIS A 187 -7.19 -5.76 -25.06
C HIS A 187 -5.73 -6.14 -24.73
N LYS A 188 -4.81 -5.28 -25.14
CA LYS A 188 -3.40 -5.37 -24.72
C LYS A 188 -3.25 -4.78 -23.33
N VAL A 189 -2.77 -5.59 -22.39
CA VAL A 189 -2.57 -5.21 -20.98
C VAL A 189 -1.12 -5.43 -20.60
N ALA A 190 -0.43 -4.38 -20.16
CA ALA A 190 0.95 -4.50 -19.69
C ALA A 190 0.99 -5.04 -18.26
N VAL A 191 1.93 -5.94 -18.02
CA VAL A 191 2.29 -6.51 -16.71
C VAL A 191 3.80 -6.73 -16.68
N VAL A 192 4.42 -6.61 -15.50
CA VAL A 192 5.86 -6.89 -15.36
C VAL A 192 6.10 -8.40 -15.48
N ASP A 193 7.04 -8.78 -16.33
CA ASP A 193 7.38 -10.18 -16.56
C ASP A 193 7.96 -10.83 -15.28
N GLY A 194 7.54 -12.06 -15.04
CA GLY A 194 7.92 -12.79 -13.82
C GLY A 194 7.13 -12.42 -12.56
N TYR A 195 6.23 -11.41 -12.61
CA TYR A 195 5.33 -11.16 -11.48
C TYR A 195 4.22 -12.20 -11.40
N ALA A 196 3.68 -12.43 -10.19
CA ALA A 196 2.60 -13.40 -9.97
C ALA A 196 1.36 -13.12 -10.82
N LEU A 197 1.12 -11.86 -11.16
CA LEU A 197 0.05 -11.41 -12.02
C LEU A 197 0.06 -12.08 -13.41
N VAL A 198 1.24 -12.34 -13.97
CA VAL A 198 1.37 -13.03 -15.27
C VAL A 198 0.74 -14.43 -15.19
N GLU A 199 1.04 -15.17 -14.11
CA GLU A 199 0.48 -16.51 -13.89
C GLU A 199 -1.04 -16.46 -13.65
N TRP A 200 -1.50 -15.54 -12.77
CA TRP A 200 -2.92 -15.42 -12.43
C TRP A 200 -3.77 -15.00 -13.62
N LEU A 201 -3.37 -13.94 -14.34
CA LEU A 201 -4.12 -13.45 -15.50
C LEU A 201 -4.13 -14.47 -16.65
N SER A 202 -3.00 -15.14 -16.92
CA SER A 202 -2.95 -16.17 -17.96
C SER A 202 -3.85 -17.36 -17.66
N ARG A 203 -4.06 -17.69 -16.39
CA ARG A 203 -4.93 -18.78 -15.97
C ARG A 203 -6.42 -18.39 -16.00
N ASP A 204 -6.75 -17.22 -15.41
CA ASP A 204 -8.14 -16.85 -15.12
C ASP A 204 -8.79 -16.01 -16.21
N PHE A 205 -7.97 -15.30 -17.02
CA PHE A 205 -8.41 -14.39 -18.08
C PHE A 205 -7.56 -14.58 -19.36
N PRO A 206 -7.58 -15.77 -19.98
CA PRO A 206 -6.72 -16.12 -21.11
C PRO A 206 -6.96 -15.27 -22.37
N ASP A 207 -8.13 -14.63 -22.47
CA ASP A 207 -8.48 -13.76 -23.60
C ASP A 207 -7.85 -12.36 -23.50
N ILE A 208 -7.18 -12.02 -22.40
CA ILE A 208 -6.42 -10.78 -22.28
C ILE A 208 -5.07 -10.95 -22.96
N HIS A 209 -4.71 -10.03 -23.86
CA HIS A 209 -3.40 -10.02 -24.50
C HIS A 209 -2.35 -9.41 -23.57
N LEU A 210 -1.65 -10.24 -22.79
CA LEU A 210 -0.60 -9.77 -21.89
C LEU A 210 0.62 -9.31 -22.67
N VAL A 211 1.01 -8.06 -22.45
CA VAL A 211 2.27 -7.45 -22.91
C VAL A 211 3.23 -7.42 -21.73
N LYS A 212 4.23 -8.29 -21.76
CA LYS A 212 5.22 -8.41 -20.70
C LYS A 212 6.27 -7.32 -20.85
N VAL A 213 6.46 -6.54 -19.79
CA VAL A 213 7.47 -5.48 -19.69
C VAL A 213 8.51 -5.85 -18.63
N GLN A 214 9.70 -5.24 -18.69
CA GLN A 214 10.79 -5.57 -17.76
C GLN A 214 10.64 -4.82 -16.42
N THR A 215 10.07 -3.61 -16.45
CA THR A 215 9.92 -2.75 -15.28
C THR A 215 8.58 -2.04 -15.27
N VAL A 216 8.19 -1.51 -14.11
CA VAL A 216 7.01 -0.65 -13.97
C VAL A 216 7.10 0.58 -14.88
N GLU A 217 8.27 1.22 -14.95
CA GLU A 217 8.47 2.42 -15.78
C GLU A 217 8.25 2.13 -17.27
N GLU A 218 8.72 0.99 -17.76
CA GLU A 218 8.47 0.55 -19.15
C GLU A 218 6.97 0.36 -19.40
N GLY A 219 6.25 -0.26 -18.44
CA GLY A 219 4.79 -0.44 -18.51
C GLY A 219 4.04 0.89 -18.60
N LEU A 220 4.43 1.87 -17.78
CA LEU A 220 3.85 3.21 -17.79
C LEU A 220 4.13 3.96 -19.10
N HIS A 221 5.35 3.85 -19.63
CA HIS A 221 5.68 4.43 -20.92
C HIS A 221 4.88 3.80 -22.06
N SER A 222 4.71 2.48 -22.07
CA SER A 222 3.89 1.77 -23.07
C SER A 222 2.42 2.19 -22.98
N LEU A 223 1.89 2.39 -21.75
CA LEU A 223 0.53 2.89 -21.55
C LEU A 223 0.35 4.32 -22.10
N ARG A 224 1.30 5.21 -21.82
CA ARG A 224 1.26 6.59 -22.31
C ARG A 224 1.34 6.71 -23.83
N ARG A 225 2.18 5.90 -24.46
CA ARG A 225 2.26 5.85 -25.95
C ARG A 225 1.02 5.24 -26.60
N GLY A 226 0.18 4.54 -25.83
CA GLY A 226 -0.99 3.85 -26.37
C GLY A 226 -0.67 2.47 -26.95
N ASP A 227 0.52 1.92 -26.71
CA ASP A 227 0.90 0.58 -27.13
C ASP A 227 0.07 -0.50 -26.42
N VAL A 228 -0.40 -0.17 -25.20
CA VAL A 228 -1.31 -0.99 -24.38
C VAL A 228 -2.52 -0.16 -23.92
N SER A 229 -3.61 -0.83 -23.60
CA SER A 229 -4.84 -0.20 -23.10
C SER A 229 -4.74 0.11 -21.60
N CYS A 230 -4.12 -0.79 -20.83
CA CYS A 230 -4.00 -0.72 -19.38
C CYS A 230 -2.63 -1.25 -18.92
N PHE A 231 -2.23 -0.85 -17.71
CA PHE A 231 -1.15 -1.45 -16.94
C PHE A 231 -1.72 -1.89 -15.58
N ILE A 232 -1.36 -3.09 -15.11
CA ILE A 232 -1.90 -3.65 -13.88
C ILE A 232 -0.76 -3.91 -12.90
N ASP A 233 -0.85 -3.32 -11.69
CA ASP A 233 0.09 -3.53 -10.59
C ASP A 233 -0.56 -3.15 -9.25
N SER A 234 0.20 -3.23 -8.17
CA SER A 234 -0.25 -2.88 -6.83
C SER A 234 -0.64 -1.40 -6.72
N LEU A 235 -1.62 -1.13 -5.86
CA LEU A 235 -2.07 0.23 -5.57
C LEU A 235 -0.91 1.12 -5.08
N LEU A 236 -0.01 0.59 -4.25
CA LEU A 236 1.11 1.36 -3.70
C LEU A 236 2.09 1.78 -4.79
N VAL A 237 2.46 0.87 -5.68
CA VAL A 237 3.38 1.14 -6.80
C VAL A 237 2.76 2.15 -7.75
N ILE A 238 1.53 1.90 -8.19
CA ILE A 238 0.80 2.82 -9.08
C ILE A 238 0.71 4.22 -8.47
N SER A 239 0.30 4.33 -7.21
CA SER A 239 0.18 5.63 -6.53
C SER A 239 1.52 6.35 -6.41
N HIS A 240 2.60 5.62 -6.09
CA HIS A 240 3.95 6.17 -6.02
C HIS A 240 4.38 6.78 -7.38
N TYR A 241 4.21 6.02 -8.45
CA TYR A 241 4.62 6.49 -9.78
C TYR A 241 3.72 7.61 -10.32
N LEU A 242 2.42 7.59 -10.07
CA LEU A 242 1.53 8.71 -10.42
C LEU A 242 1.98 10.01 -9.75
N ALA A 243 2.33 9.94 -8.46
CA ALA A 243 2.84 11.10 -7.72
C ALA A 243 4.23 11.54 -8.21
N LYS A 244 5.19 10.62 -8.36
CA LYS A 244 6.57 10.86 -8.83
C LYS A 244 6.59 11.53 -10.20
N LEU A 245 5.76 11.05 -11.13
CA LEU A 245 5.72 11.50 -12.52
C LEU A 245 4.73 12.64 -12.75
N ARG A 246 3.99 13.08 -11.72
CA ARG A 246 2.88 14.06 -11.84
C ARG A 246 1.96 13.69 -13.01
N ALA A 247 1.58 12.42 -13.07
CA ALA A 247 0.91 11.82 -14.22
C ALA A 247 -0.59 12.13 -14.21
N ASN A 248 -0.97 13.35 -14.59
CA ASN A 248 -2.38 13.77 -14.71
C ASN A 248 -3.09 13.19 -15.96
N ASP A 249 -2.35 12.53 -16.83
CA ASP A 249 -2.82 11.86 -18.05
C ASP A 249 -3.23 10.41 -17.81
N LEU A 250 -2.96 9.89 -16.61
CA LEU A 250 -3.27 8.53 -16.18
C LEU A 250 -4.16 8.53 -14.94
N LYS A 251 -5.01 7.51 -14.80
CA LYS A 251 -5.85 7.29 -13.63
C LYS A 251 -6.02 5.82 -13.29
N ILE A 252 -6.33 5.54 -12.03
CA ILE A 252 -6.82 4.22 -11.62
C ILE A 252 -8.23 4.07 -12.19
N ALA A 253 -8.37 3.18 -13.16
CA ALA A 253 -9.61 2.94 -13.91
C ALA A 253 -10.40 1.75 -13.37
N GLY A 254 -9.84 0.96 -12.45
CA GLY A 254 -10.52 -0.19 -11.86
C GLY A 254 -9.70 -0.87 -10.77
N ILE A 255 -10.35 -1.78 -10.06
CA ILE A 255 -9.73 -2.63 -9.05
C ILE A 255 -9.78 -4.07 -9.57
N SER A 256 -8.66 -4.79 -9.50
CA SER A 256 -8.63 -6.20 -9.87
C SER A 256 -9.17 -7.08 -8.74
N PRO A 257 -9.61 -8.31 -9.03
CA PRO A 257 -10.02 -9.26 -7.98
C PRO A 257 -8.82 -9.85 -7.20
N TYR A 258 -7.61 -9.45 -7.52
CA TYR A 258 -6.38 -9.95 -6.91
C TYR A 258 -5.78 -8.96 -5.92
N GLU A 259 -4.98 -9.53 -5.01
CA GLU A 259 -4.09 -8.78 -4.13
C GLU A 259 -2.72 -9.46 -4.10
N TYR A 260 -1.68 -8.70 -3.85
CA TYR A 260 -0.38 -9.26 -3.53
C TYR A 260 -0.34 -9.58 -2.03
N ALA A 261 -0.39 -10.86 -1.70
CA ALA A 261 -0.11 -11.39 -0.37
C ALA A 261 1.39 -11.70 -0.28
N LEU A 262 2.16 -10.75 0.27
CA LEU A 262 3.62 -10.75 0.22
C LEU A 262 4.23 -11.43 1.44
N SER A 263 5.10 -12.38 1.18
CA SER A 263 5.80 -13.23 2.15
C SER A 263 7.31 -13.15 1.95
N MET A 264 8.09 -13.45 2.97
CA MET A 264 9.47 -13.83 2.77
C MET A 264 9.51 -15.24 2.21
N ALA A 265 10.37 -15.47 1.22
CA ALA A 265 10.49 -16.77 0.58
C ALA A 265 11.93 -17.25 0.57
N VAL A 266 12.14 -18.49 0.96
CA VAL A 266 13.45 -19.12 1.07
C VAL A 266 13.53 -20.34 0.17
N ARG A 267 14.74 -20.74 -0.23
CA ARG A 267 14.97 -21.99 -0.98
C ARG A 267 14.33 -23.17 -0.24
N LYS A 268 13.69 -24.06 -1.00
CA LYS A 268 12.83 -25.11 -0.45
C LYS A 268 13.56 -26.13 0.44
N ASP A 269 14.84 -26.27 0.24
CA ASP A 269 15.70 -27.18 1.02
C ASP A 269 16.16 -26.56 2.36
N TRP A 270 15.75 -25.31 2.67
CA TRP A 270 16.00 -24.62 3.94
C TRP A 270 14.70 -24.33 4.73
N PRO A 271 13.84 -25.32 5.02
CA PRO A 271 12.55 -25.09 5.66
C PRO A 271 12.69 -24.52 7.08
N ILE A 272 13.80 -24.80 7.77
CA ILE A 272 14.09 -24.25 9.11
C ILE A 272 14.19 -22.72 9.04
N LEU A 273 14.83 -22.17 8.01
CA LEU A 273 14.92 -20.72 7.84
C LEU A 273 13.54 -20.07 7.69
N ALA A 274 12.63 -20.68 6.93
CA ALA A 274 11.26 -20.18 6.80
C ALA A 274 10.54 -20.09 8.16
N GLY A 275 10.73 -21.11 9.02
CA GLY A 275 10.19 -21.10 10.39
C GLY A 275 10.81 -20.02 11.28
N ILE A 276 12.12 -19.81 11.18
CA ILE A 276 12.84 -18.75 11.91
C ILE A 276 12.33 -17.37 11.50
N LEU A 277 12.24 -17.12 10.18
CA LEU A 277 11.73 -15.85 9.64
C LEU A 277 10.29 -15.60 10.05
N GLN A 278 9.43 -16.64 10.06
CA GLN A 278 8.06 -16.52 10.54
C GLN A 278 8.00 -16.04 11.98
N LYS A 279 8.78 -16.63 12.88
CA LYS A 279 8.84 -16.22 14.29
C LYS A 279 9.34 -14.78 14.45
N ALA A 280 10.32 -14.38 13.64
CA ALA A 280 10.82 -13.01 13.64
C ALA A 280 9.74 -12.02 13.16
N ILE A 281 9.03 -12.31 12.08
CA ILE A 281 7.91 -11.51 11.58
C ILE A 281 6.78 -11.42 12.61
N ASP A 282 6.45 -12.50 13.29
CA ASP A 282 5.39 -12.56 14.32
C ASP A 282 5.76 -11.73 15.57
N SER A 283 7.05 -11.49 15.79
CA SER A 283 7.52 -10.65 16.91
C SER A 283 7.41 -9.14 16.62
N ILE A 284 7.17 -8.73 15.37
CA ILE A 284 7.00 -7.33 14.98
C ILE A 284 5.64 -6.83 15.45
N SER A 285 5.63 -5.81 16.31
CA SER A 285 4.41 -5.27 16.89
C SER A 285 3.54 -4.52 15.86
N PRO A 286 2.24 -4.32 16.13
CA PRO A 286 1.37 -3.51 15.29
C PRO A 286 1.87 -2.06 15.13
N GLU A 287 2.48 -1.50 16.17
CA GLU A 287 3.03 -0.15 16.17
C GLU A 287 4.23 -0.05 15.22
N GLU A 288 5.15 -1.03 15.26
CA GLU A 288 6.30 -1.11 14.35
C GLU A 288 5.84 -1.29 12.90
N ARG A 289 4.85 -2.14 12.65
CA ARG A 289 4.23 -2.31 11.32
C ARG A 289 3.63 -0.99 10.81
N THR A 290 2.91 -0.28 11.68
CA THR A 290 2.33 1.02 11.36
C THR A 290 3.40 2.07 11.07
N ALA A 291 4.50 2.08 11.84
CA ALA A 291 5.63 2.99 11.61
C ALA A 291 6.29 2.75 10.24
N ILE A 292 6.56 1.48 9.90
CA ILE A 292 7.09 1.12 8.57
C ILE A 292 6.13 1.58 7.48
N TYR A 293 4.83 1.29 7.63
CA TYR A 293 3.84 1.67 6.62
C TYR A 293 3.81 3.18 6.39
N ARG A 294 3.76 3.97 7.45
CA ARG A 294 3.75 5.45 7.38
C ARG A 294 5.02 6.03 6.75
N GLN A 295 6.15 5.37 6.89
CA GLN A 295 7.40 5.81 6.28
C GLN A 295 7.35 5.74 4.74
N TRP A 296 6.71 4.70 4.20
CA TRP A 296 6.75 4.40 2.77
C TRP A 296 5.47 4.77 2.02
N VAL A 297 4.36 4.90 2.74
CA VAL A 297 3.07 5.30 2.18
C VAL A 297 2.72 6.66 2.75
N PRO A 298 3.20 7.76 2.14
CA PRO A 298 2.80 9.09 2.57
C PRO A 298 1.28 9.18 2.45
N ASN A 299 0.65 9.82 3.42
CA ASN A 299 -0.80 9.98 3.50
C ASN A 299 -1.34 10.52 2.17
N LEU A 300 -1.85 9.63 1.33
CA LEU A 300 -2.47 9.99 0.05
C LEU A 300 -3.72 10.86 0.24
N TYR A 301 -4.14 11.10 1.50
CA TYR A 301 -5.40 11.75 1.86
C TYR A 301 -5.32 12.68 3.08
N GLU A 302 -4.17 13.18 3.47
CA GLU A 302 -4.19 14.43 4.22
C GLU A 302 -4.18 15.56 3.19
N PRO A 303 -5.34 16.18 2.85
CA PRO A 303 -5.28 17.45 2.17
C PRO A 303 -4.45 18.35 3.08
N ASP A 304 -3.39 18.95 2.55
CA ASP A 304 -2.67 20.04 3.22
C ASP A 304 -3.66 21.18 3.46
N PHE A 305 -4.53 21.00 4.47
CA PHE A 305 -5.42 22.02 4.90
C PHE A 305 -4.57 23.05 5.61
N ASP A 306 -4.27 24.12 4.90
CA ASP A 306 -3.50 25.23 5.47
C ASP A 306 -4.33 25.93 6.57
N TYR A 307 -4.22 25.34 7.78
CA TYR A 307 -4.82 25.90 8.98
C TYR A 307 -4.41 27.36 9.21
N ARG A 308 -3.22 27.79 8.73
CA ARG A 308 -2.76 29.17 8.86
C ARG A 308 -3.56 30.08 7.95
N LEU A 309 -3.79 29.64 6.71
CA LEU A 309 -4.64 30.37 5.78
C LEU A 309 -6.09 30.42 6.30
N PHE A 310 -6.61 29.28 6.78
CA PHE A 310 -7.96 29.21 7.38
C PHE A 310 -8.12 30.21 8.53
N TRP A 311 -7.21 30.21 9.49
CA TRP A 311 -7.29 31.15 10.63
C TRP A 311 -7.10 32.59 10.23
N ARG A 312 -6.27 32.88 9.21
CA ARG A 312 -6.13 34.24 8.65
C ARG A 312 -7.43 34.74 8.01
N VAL A 313 -8.04 33.90 7.17
CA VAL A 313 -9.31 34.21 6.51
C VAL A 313 -10.42 34.40 7.56
N LEU A 314 -10.49 33.52 8.55
CA LEU A 314 -11.44 33.62 9.64
C LEU A 314 -11.24 34.93 10.46
N ALA A 315 -9.99 35.27 10.77
CA ALA A 315 -9.67 36.50 11.51
C ALA A 315 -10.08 37.75 10.73
N VAL A 316 -9.84 37.79 9.42
CA VAL A 316 -10.28 38.91 8.55
C VAL A 316 -11.80 39.00 8.52
N PHE A 317 -12.48 37.87 8.44
CA PHE A 317 -13.94 37.81 8.43
C PHE A 317 -14.54 38.29 9.75
N VAL A 318 -13.98 37.89 10.88
CA VAL A 318 -14.38 38.36 12.21
C VAL A 318 -14.13 39.88 12.37
N ALA A 319 -12.96 40.36 11.92
CA ALA A 319 -12.63 41.79 12.00
C ALA A 319 -13.60 42.65 11.16
N ALA A 320 -14.01 42.16 10.00
CA ALA A 320 -15.00 42.86 9.15
C ALA A 320 -16.44 42.86 9.71
N LEU A 321 -16.75 41.91 10.61
CA LEU A 321 -18.07 41.85 11.27
C LEU A 321 -18.14 42.71 12.53
N VAL A 322 -17.00 43.08 13.11
CA VAL A 322 -16.94 43.85 14.38
C VAL A 322 -16.65 45.32 14.13
N GLY A 323 -16.09 45.70 12.98
CA GLY A 323 -15.84 47.09 12.56
C GLY A 323 -16.99 47.69 11.77
#